data_5f69182773f8872a60e3a0f1d9fffe9e
#
_entry.id   5f69182773f8872a60e3a0f1d9fffe9e
#
_cell.length_a   1.000
_cell.length_b   1.000
_cell.length_c   1.000
_cell.angle_alpha   90.00
_cell.angle_beta   90.00
_cell.angle_gamma   90.00
#
_symmetry.space_group_name_H-M   'P 1'
#
loop_
_entity.id
_entity.type
_entity.pdbx_description
1 polymer ?
#
loop_
_entity_poly.entity_id
_entity_poly.type
_entity_poly.pdbx_seq_one_letter_code
_entity_poly.pdbx_strand_id
1 'polypeptide(L)'
;MMETVVIVLLAYLIGAVPSGYLIGRIFYGVDLKKTGSGNIGATNAYRTLGMKAGLAVFFCDFMKGVIAVHLGMPEPTTVLLCALFAIIGNDWSIFLKFKS
;
A
#
# COMPACT_ATOMS: atom_id res chain seq x y z
N MET A 1 -19.28 -6.54 -16.17
CA MET A 1 -17.92 -6.26 -16.67
C MET A 1 -17.41 -4.87 -16.28
N MET A 2 -18.19 -3.83 -16.55
CA MET A 2 -17.80 -2.47 -16.14
C MET A 2 -17.59 -2.36 -14.64
N GLU A 3 -18.47 -2.99 -13.86
CA GLU A 3 -18.36 -2.99 -12.40
C GLU A 3 -17.06 -3.63 -11.93
N THR A 4 -16.65 -4.74 -12.58
CA THR A 4 -15.41 -5.42 -12.23
C THR A 4 -14.21 -4.49 -12.49
N VAL A 5 -14.21 -3.78 -13.61
CA VAL A 5 -13.13 -2.85 -13.94
C VAL A 5 -13.03 -1.75 -12.89
N VAL A 6 -14.18 -1.16 -12.50
CA VAL A 6 -14.20 -0.10 -11.50
C VAL A 6 -13.68 -0.62 -10.15
N ILE A 7 -14.13 -1.80 -9.74
CA ILE A 7 -13.70 -2.40 -8.46
C ILE A 7 -12.20 -2.65 -8.46
N VAL A 8 -11.66 -3.19 -9.56
CA VAL A 8 -10.23 -3.49 -9.66
C VAL A 8 -9.41 -2.21 -9.65
N LEU A 9 -9.86 -1.15 -10.31
CA LEU A 9 -9.19 0.14 -10.27
C LEU A 9 -9.19 0.74 -8.86
N LEU A 10 -10.30 0.61 -8.13
CA LEU A 10 -10.36 1.04 -6.74
C LEU A 10 -9.37 0.25 -5.88
N ALA A 11 -9.26 -1.06 -6.10
CA ALA A 11 -8.29 -1.89 -5.38
C ALA A 11 -6.87 -1.44 -5.66
N TYR A 12 -6.54 -1.10 -6.91
CA TYR A 12 -5.24 -0.53 -7.25
C TYR A 12 -4.97 0.77 -6.48
N LEU A 13 -5.94 1.69 -6.47
CA LEU A 13 -5.79 2.97 -5.78
C LEU A 13 -5.61 2.79 -4.28
N ILE A 14 -6.35 1.87 -3.67
CA ILE A 14 -6.22 1.57 -2.25
C ILE A 14 -4.81 1.04 -1.95
N GLY A 15 -4.34 0.09 -2.76
CA GLY A 15 -2.99 -0.45 -2.62
C GLY A 15 -1.92 0.61 -2.87
N ALA A 16 -2.21 1.57 -3.73
CA ALA A 16 -1.27 2.62 -4.10
C ALA A 16 -1.06 3.68 -3.01
N VAL A 17 -1.93 3.73 -1.99
CA VAL A 17 -1.76 4.69 -0.88
C VAL A 17 -0.40 4.40 -0.20
N PRO A 18 0.54 5.36 -0.20
CA PRO A 18 1.89 5.12 0.29
C PRO A 18 1.97 5.28 1.80
N SER A 19 1.49 4.27 2.54
CA SER A 19 1.38 4.32 3.99
C SER A 19 2.69 4.63 4.68
N GLY A 20 3.77 3.95 4.29
CA GLY A 20 5.07 4.18 4.90
C GLY A 20 5.60 5.59 4.66
N TYR A 21 5.45 6.06 3.43
CA TYR A 21 5.85 7.43 3.10
C TYR A 21 5.05 8.44 3.93
N LEU A 22 3.73 8.26 4.01
CA LEU A 22 2.87 9.19 4.75
C LEU A 22 3.17 9.16 6.24
N ILE A 23 3.31 7.97 6.82
CA ILE A 23 3.62 7.84 8.24
C ILE A 23 4.96 8.50 8.55
N GLY A 24 5.97 8.23 7.74
CA GLY A 24 7.29 8.82 7.93
C GLY A 24 7.25 10.34 7.86
N ARG A 25 6.59 10.89 6.85
CA ARG A 25 6.52 12.34 6.65
C ARG A 25 5.68 13.04 7.70
N ILE A 26 4.50 12.51 7.99
CA ILE A 26 3.53 13.19 8.86
C ILE A 26 3.93 13.08 10.32
N PHE A 27 4.32 11.89 10.77
CA PHE A 27 4.56 11.66 12.19
C PHE A 27 6.02 11.75 12.61
N TYR A 28 6.95 11.63 11.68
CA TYR A 28 8.38 11.61 11.99
C TYR A 28 9.19 12.66 11.22
N GLY A 29 8.57 13.34 10.27
CA GLY A 29 9.28 14.34 9.45
C GLY A 29 10.37 13.75 8.57
N VAL A 30 10.29 12.46 8.25
CA VAL A 30 11.32 11.74 7.49
C VAL A 30 10.74 11.22 6.17
N ASP A 31 11.49 11.37 5.09
CA ASP A 31 11.12 10.81 3.80
C ASP A 31 11.80 9.45 3.62
N LEU A 32 11.03 8.37 3.79
CA LEU A 32 11.55 7.01 3.68
C LEU A 32 12.06 6.67 2.30
N LYS A 33 11.66 7.40 1.27
CA LYS A 33 12.18 7.20 -0.08
C LYS A 33 13.64 7.61 -0.19
N LYS A 34 14.10 8.48 0.70
CA LYS A 34 15.46 9.04 0.69
C LYS A 34 16.27 8.61 1.89
N THR A 35 15.77 7.72 2.72
CA THR A 35 16.40 7.33 3.96
C THR A 35 16.52 5.82 4.04
N GLY A 36 17.58 5.33 4.62
CA GLY A 36 17.85 3.91 4.75
C GLY A 36 17.92 3.25 3.38
N SER A 37 17.12 2.18 3.15
CA SER A 37 17.09 1.47 1.87
C SER A 37 16.37 2.24 0.77
N GLY A 38 15.66 3.30 1.12
CA GLY A 38 14.84 4.03 0.15
C GLY A 38 13.50 3.40 -0.12
N ASN A 39 13.19 2.27 0.52
CA ASN A 39 11.92 1.59 0.40
C ASN A 39 10.95 2.16 1.44
N ILE A 40 9.68 2.36 1.05
CA ILE A 40 8.66 2.87 1.97
C ILE A 40 7.99 1.78 2.81
N GLY A 41 8.46 0.54 2.72
CA GLY A 41 7.85 -0.58 3.41
C GLY A 41 8.14 -0.62 4.91
N ALA A 42 7.49 -1.55 5.59
CA ALA A 42 7.58 -1.70 7.03
C ALA A 42 9.00 -1.97 7.51
N THR A 43 9.78 -2.74 6.76
CA THR A 43 11.16 -3.07 7.14
C THR A 43 12.04 -1.83 7.22
N ASN A 44 11.97 -0.96 6.20
CA ASN A 44 12.74 0.27 6.21
C ASN A 44 12.23 1.24 7.28
N ALA A 45 10.92 1.30 7.48
CA ALA A 45 10.33 2.11 8.55
C ALA A 45 10.83 1.63 9.92
N TYR A 46 10.87 0.32 10.14
CA TYR A 46 11.40 -0.23 11.38
C TYR A 46 12.86 0.14 11.60
N ARG A 47 13.68 -0.05 10.56
CA ARG A 47 15.13 0.22 10.67
C ARG A 47 15.44 1.70 10.90
N THR A 48 14.67 2.57 10.25
CA THR A 48 14.95 4.01 10.26
C THR A 48 14.24 4.72 11.41
N LEU A 49 13.00 4.36 11.71
CA LEU A 49 12.13 5.08 12.63
C LEU A 49 11.77 4.31 13.89
N GLY A 50 12.08 3.02 13.94
CA GLY A 50 11.85 2.19 15.11
C GLY A 50 10.64 1.27 15.00
N MET A 51 10.39 0.51 16.08
CA MET A 51 9.38 -0.54 16.13
C MET A 51 7.97 -0.02 15.90
N LYS A 52 7.61 1.09 16.54
CA LYS A 52 6.26 1.62 16.41
C LYS A 52 5.93 2.02 14.99
N ALA A 53 6.87 2.66 14.33
CA ALA A 53 6.70 3.07 12.92
C ALA A 53 6.58 1.85 12.02
N GLY A 54 7.45 0.86 12.21
CA GLY A 54 7.39 -0.37 11.42
C GLY A 54 6.07 -1.10 11.58
N LEU A 55 5.58 -1.23 12.80
CA LEU A 55 4.29 -1.87 13.06
C LEU A 55 3.13 -1.07 12.45
N ALA A 56 3.18 0.25 12.55
CA ALA A 56 2.14 1.10 11.98
C ALA A 56 2.06 0.94 10.46
N VAL A 57 3.21 0.94 9.79
CA VAL A 57 3.27 0.75 8.33
C VAL A 57 2.78 -0.65 7.97
N PHE A 58 3.24 -1.66 8.68
CA PHE A 58 2.81 -3.05 8.44
C PHE A 58 1.29 -3.18 8.58
N PHE A 59 0.73 -2.63 9.65
CA PHE A 59 -0.70 -2.69 9.90
C PHE A 59 -1.49 -1.98 8.80
N CYS A 60 -1.06 -0.79 8.39
CA CYS A 60 -1.72 -0.05 7.32
C CYS A 60 -1.68 -0.82 6.00
N ASP A 61 -0.53 -1.41 5.67
CA ASP A 61 -0.40 -2.18 4.44
C ASP A 61 -1.27 -3.44 4.48
N PHE A 62 -1.34 -4.10 5.64
CA PHE A 62 -2.20 -5.25 5.82
C PHE A 62 -3.66 -4.87 5.62
N MET A 63 -4.10 -3.77 6.22
CA MET A 63 -5.49 -3.31 6.10
C MET A 63 -5.83 -2.91 4.67
N LYS A 64 -4.90 -2.32 3.94
CA LYS A 64 -5.12 -2.02 2.51
C LYS A 64 -5.46 -3.30 1.75
N GLY A 65 -4.70 -4.36 1.99
CA GLY A 65 -4.94 -5.64 1.33
C GLY A 65 -6.30 -6.23 1.69
N VAL A 66 -6.66 -6.17 2.98
CA VAL A 66 -7.96 -6.66 3.44
C VAL A 66 -9.10 -5.91 2.76
N ILE A 67 -9.02 -4.59 2.71
CA ILE A 67 -10.05 -3.77 2.08
C ILE A 67 -10.16 -4.09 0.59
N ALA A 68 -9.03 -4.20 -0.09
CA ALA A 68 -9.00 -4.50 -1.53
C ALA A 68 -9.66 -5.85 -1.82
N VAL A 69 -9.35 -6.87 -1.03
CA VAL A 69 -9.95 -8.20 -1.20
C VAL A 69 -11.45 -8.16 -0.98
N HIS A 70 -11.91 -7.44 0.04
CA HIS A 70 -13.34 -7.34 0.33
C HIS A 70 -14.12 -6.64 -0.79
N LEU A 71 -13.50 -5.72 -1.52
CA LEU A 71 -14.17 -5.08 -2.65
C LEU A 71 -14.56 -6.09 -3.72
N GLY A 72 -13.79 -7.16 -3.88
CA GLY A 72 -14.05 -8.17 -4.90
C GLY A 72 -15.04 -9.24 -4.47
N MET A 73 -15.35 -9.35 -3.18
CA MET A 73 -16.21 -10.41 -2.69
C MET A 73 -17.65 -10.21 -3.15
N PRO A 74 -18.40 -11.30 -3.36
CA PRO A 74 -17.99 -12.70 -3.20
C PRO A 74 -17.43 -13.37 -4.47
N GLU A 75 -17.21 -12.63 -5.55
CA GLU A 75 -16.77 -13.20 -6.81
C GLU A 75 -15.29 -13.58 -6.77
N PRO A 76 -14.91 -14.88 -6.85
CA PRO A 76 -13.52 -15.30 -6.68
C PRO A 76 -12.54 -14.68 -7.67
N THR A 77 -12.93 -14.55 -8.93
CA THR A 77 -12.05 -13.94 -9.94
C THR A 77 -11.80 -12.48 -9.63
N THR A 78 -12.85 -11.75 -9.22
CA THR A 78 -12.73 -10.34 -8.87
C THR A 78 -11.87 -10.17 -7.61
N VAL A 79 -12.02 -11.06 -6.62
CA VAL A 79 -11.16 -11.05 -5.43
C VAL A 79 -9.70 -11.21 -5.82
N LEU A 80 -9.39 -12.17 -6.69
CA LEU A 80 -8.02 -12.38 -7.14
C LEU A 80 -7.46 -11.17 -7.87
N LEU A 81 -8.25 -10.57 -8.76
CA LEU A 81 -7.83 -9.38 -9.48
C LEU A 81 -7.60 -8.19 -8.53
N CYS A 82 -8.47 -8.02 -7.55
CA CYS A 82 -8.31 -6.96 -6.55
C CYS A 82 -7.02 -7.15 -5.76
N ALA A 83 -6.72 -8.38 -5.35
CA ALA A 83 -5.49 -8.67 -4.62
C ALA A 83 -4.26 -8.36 -5.47
N LEU A 84 -4.26 -8.80 -6.73
CA LEU A 84 -3.13 -8.56 -7.64
C LEU A 84 -2.92 -7.06 -7.89
N PHE A 85 -3.99 -6.32 -8.16
CA PHE A 85 -3.87 -4.89 -8.44
C PHE A 85 -3.55 -4.08 -7.20
N ALA A 86 -3.95 -4.53 -6.02
CA ALA A 86 -3.52 -3.90 -4.78
C ALA A 86 -2.01 -4.05 -4.57
N ILE A 87 -1.46 -5.21 -4.88
CA ILE A 87 -0.02 -5.45 -4.82
C ILE A 87 0.70 -4.58 -5.84
N ILE A 88 0.18 -4.52 -7.07
CA ILE A 88 0.75 -3.66 -8.12
C ILE A 88 0.71 -2.20 -7.68
N GLY A 89 -0.40 -1.76 -7.07
CA GLY A 89 -0.52 -0.40 -6.56
C GLY A 89 0.50 -0.10 -5.48
N ASN A 90 0.77 -1.06 -4.59
CA ASN A 90 1.76 -0.89 -3.55
C ASN A 90 3.17 -0.76 -4.13
N ASP A 91 3.49 -1.56 -5.15
CA ASP A 91 4.82 -1.55 -5.76
C ASP A 91 5.01 -0.40 -6.75
N TRP A 92 3.99 -0.08 -7.53
CA TRP A 92 4.05 0.98 -8.54
C TRP A 92 2.92 1.98 -8.33
N SER A 93 3.01 2.73 -7.24
CA SER A 93 1.98 3.68 -6.83
C SER A 93 1.95 4.90 -7.75
N ILE A 94 0.76 5.25 -8.23
CA ILE A 94 0.56 6.48 -8.99
C ILE A 94 0.81 7.71 -8.10
N PHE A 95 0.56 7.59 -6.80
CA PHE A 95 0.77 8.70 -5.86
C PHE A 95 2.25 9.01 -5.66
N LEU A 96 3.13 8.06 -5.96
CA LEU A 96 4.58 8.22 -5.89
C LEU A 96 5.22 8.23 -7.28
N LYS A 97 4.42 8.45 -8.33
CA LYS A 97 4.87 8.47 -9.73
C LYS A 97 5.55 7.16 -10.10
N PHE A 98 4.95 6.04 -9.66
CA PHE A 98 5.42 4.68 -9.94
C PHE A 98 6.78 4.35 -9.34
N LYS A 99 7.15 5.02 -8.28
CA LYS A 99 8.34 4.70 -7.48
C LYS A 99 7.90 4.10 -6.16
N SER A 100 8.49 3.01 -5.80
CA SER A 100 8.21 2.34 -4.53
C SER A 100 9.30 2.60 -3.50
#